data_a3b7e34f900dd8fc938ce0fc5e87a842
#
_entry.id   a3b7e34f900dd8fc938ce0fc5e87a842
#
_cell.length_a   1.000
_cell.length_b   1.000
_cell.length_c   1.000
_cell.angle_alpha   90.00
_cell.angle_beta   90.00
_cell.angle_gamma   90.00
#
_symmetry.space_group_name_H-M   'P 1'
#
loop_
_entity.id
_entity.type
_entity.pdbx_description
1 polymer ?
#
loop_
_entity_poly.entity_id
_entity_poly.type
_entity_poly.pdbx_seq_one_letter_code
_entity_poly.pdbx_strand_id
1 'polypeptide(L)'
;MFDLLTIPRSMRLASPGRSRLRRWTFRLTSLFAIAGLVVVGYRWWTQPRPTPPTEIFRGVIYTCIELSEPECRGLLHLVKIDLNAPGIQLYMTRTDPEAVAHGYQYRLETAPAVLEREHLALVVNAAYFTSDSGVLQWSGDWARGVQTIVADGQVSHIDPHSYLLWFESDLTPHLEFEKPPKAAVLRQARWGIGGGAVPLWKGKLREAAAGHEMDRRTAVAIDTGRRLLWVAVFENASSTAVAQVLAEQGAKDGFLLDGGHSTTMVLSPQAAHVQSGSLIHEWRPVATFLGIRAESLQ
;
A
#
# COMPACT_ATOMS: atom_id res chain seq x y z
N MET A 1 64.36 68.65 -9.86
CA MET A 1 65.18 67.70 -9.11
C MET A 1 64.20 66.90 -8.19
N PHE A 2 63.53 65.90 -8.75
CA PHE A 2 62.79 64.90 -8.07
C PHE A 2 62.74 63.65 -8.93
N ASP A 3 63.35 62.59 -8.48
CA ASP A 3 63.51 61.35 -9.16
C ASP A 3 62.15 60.55 -9.23
N LEU A 4 61.85 60.06 -10.42
CA LEU A 4 60.76 59.16 -10.68
C LEU A 4 61.15 57.75 -10.34
N LEU A 5 60.55 57.24 -9.27
CA LEU A 5 60.66 55.84 -8.86
C LEU A 5 60.01 54.93 -9.86
N THR A 6 60.80 54.09 -10.51
CA THR A 6 60.42 53.03 -11.43
C THR A 6 59.84 51.86 -10.66
N ILE A 7 58.56 51.57 -10.86
CA ILE A 7 57.89 50.33 -10.32
C ILE A 7 58.22 49.18 -11.28
N PRO A 8 58.73 48.02 -10.78
CA PRO A 8 59.03 46.87 -11.62
C PRO A 8 57.74 46.18 -12.05
N ARG A 9 57.53 46.08 -13.37
CA ARG A 9 56.52 45.21 -14.00
C ARG A 9 57.00 43.77 -13.94
N SER A 10 56.54 42.95 -13.00
CA SER A 10 56.45 41.49 -13.17
C SER A 10 55.83 40.80 -11.93
N MET A 11 54.53 40.86 -11.76
CA MET A 11 53.78 39.83 -11.09
C MET A 11 52.58 39.44 -11.98
N ARG A 12 52.83 38.60 -12.98
CA ARG A 12 51.76 37.86 -13.64
C ARG A 12 51.32 36.76 -12.66
N LEU A 13 50.22 37.00 -11.98
CA LEU A 13 49.51 35.96 -11.30
C LEU A 13 49.11 34.89 -12.32
N ALA A 14 49.76 33.74 -12.25
CA ALA A 14 49.40 32.58 -13.07
C ALA A 14 47.96 32.21 -12.76
N SER A 15 47.06 32.37 -13.70
CA SER A 15 45.68 31.92 -13.60
C SER A 15 45.70 30.40 -13.41
N PRO A 16 45.08 29.84 -12.33
CA PRO A 16 45.02 28.42 -12.15
C PRO A 16 44.25 27.77 -13.30
N GLY A 17 44.93 26.83 -13.97
CA GLY A 17 44.60 26.31 -15.28
C GLY A 17 43.14 25.91 -15.46
N ARG A 18 42.46 26.57 -16.38
CA ARG A 18 41.13 26.24 -16.94
C ARG A 18 41.01 24.77 -17.33
N SER A 19 42.14 24.06 -17.57
CA SER A 19 42.19 22.65 -17.90
C SER A 19 41.91 21.73 -16.71
N ARG A 20 42.29 22.09 -15.47
CA ARG A 20 41.99 21.28 -14.28
C ARG A 20 40.50 21.37 -13.89
N LEU A 21 39.93 22.58 -13.92
CA LEU A 21 38.51 22.78 -13.62
C LEU A 21 37.62 22.04 -14.62
N ARG A 22 37.97 22.08 -15.92
CA ARG A 22 37.23 21.36 -16.98
C ARG A 22 37.33 19.84 -16.86
N ARG A 23 38.43 19.29 -16.35
CA ARG A 23 38.56 17.86 -16.07
C ARG A 23 37.76 17.42 -14.83
N TRP A 24 37.64 18.26 -13.82
CA TRP A 24 36.84 18.02 -12.64
C TRP A 24 35.33 18.10 -12.94
N THR A 25 34.88 19.07 -13.71
CA THR A 25 33.48 19.15 -14.14
C THR A 25 33.09 17.95 -15.00
N PHE A 26 33.96 17.53 -15.94
CA PHE A 26 33.71 16.35 -16.77
C PHE A 26 33.63 15.06 -15.94
N ARG A 27 34.45 14.90 -14.93
CA ARG A 27 34.40 13.72 -14.02
C ARG A 27 33.16 13.72 -13.15
N LEU A 28 32.74 14.87 -12.64
CA LEU A 28 31.51 15.00 -11.86
C LEU A 28 30.27 14.72 -12.70
N THR A 29 30.17 15.28 -13.90
CA THR A 29 29.04 15.01 -14.80
C THR A 29 28.97 13.54 -15.21
N SER A 30 30.13 12.90 -15.47
CA SER A 30 30.18 11.46 -15.77
C SER A 30 29.74 10.60 -14.58
N LEU A 31 30.12 10.95 -13.34
CA LEU A 31 29.68 10.26 -12.14
C LEU A 31 28.17 10.39 -11.92
N PHE A 32 27.60 11.58 -12.12
CA PHE A 32 26.15 11.78 -12.04
C PHE A 32 25.41 11.02 -13.14
N ALA A 33 25.94 10.97 -14.35
CA ALA A 33 25.35 10.22 -15.45
C ALA A 33 25.36 8.70 -15.15
N ILE A 34 26.47 8.16 -14.64
CA ILE A 34 26.59 6.76 -14.25
C ILE A 34 25.65 6.44 -13.08
N ALA A 35 25.60 7.30 -12.05
CA ALA A 35 24.68 7.13 -10.94
C ALA A 35 23.22 7.15 -11.42
N GLY A 36 22.87 8.08 -12.33
CA GLY A 36 21.55 8.12 -12.96
C GLY A 36 21.22 6.83 -13.74
N LEU A 37 22.16 6.32 -14.52
CA LEU A 37 21.98 5.06 -15.27
C LEU A 37 21.83 3.86 -14.32
N VAL A 38 22.59 3.82 -13.23
CA VAL A 38 22.47 2.77 -12.20
C VAL A 38 21.09 2.83 -11.52
N VAL A 39 20.62 4.02 -11.16
CA VAL A 39 19.29 4.21 -10.56
C VAL A 39 18.17 3.82 -11.53
N VAL A 40 18.29 4.23 -12.81
CA VAL A 40 17.32 3.86 -13.85
C VAL A 40 17.34 2.34 -14.09
N GLY A 41 18.53 1.75 -14.21
CA GLY A 41 18.69 0.31 -14.38
C GLY A 41 18.17 -0.49 -13.19
N TYR A 42 18.44 -0.03 -11.97
CA TYR A 42 17.91 -0.62 -10.74
C TYR A 42 16.37 -0.54 -10.71
N ARG A 43 15.78 0.64 -10.97
CA ARG A 43 14.32 0.79 -11.04
C ARG A 43 13.70 -0.10 -12.11
N TRP A 44 14.29 -0.17 -13.30
CA TRP A 44 13.80 -1.04 -14.38
C TRP A 44 13.87 -2.52 -14.00
N TRP A 45 14.92 -2.93 -13.28
CA TRP A 45 15.08 -4.30 -12.80
C TRP A 45 14.10 -4.66 -11.68
N THR A 46 13.77 -3.70 -10.80
CA THR A 46 12.92 -3.90 -9.62
C THR A 46 11.44 -3.62 -9.87
N GLN A 47 11.06 -3.12 -11.05
CA GLN A 47 9.64 -2.90 -11.35
C GLN A 47 8.89 -4.23 -11.41
N PRO A 48 7.68 -4.30 -10.77
CA PRO A 48 6.80 -5.44 -10.93
C PRO A 48 6.48 -5.69 -12.39
N ARG A 49 6.37 -6.97 -12.77
CA ARG A 49 6.05 -7.39 -14.13
C ARG A 49 4.77 -8.19 -14.13
N PRO A 50 3.99 -8.17 -15.24
CA PRO A 50 2.85 -9.06 -15.39
C PRO A 50 3.25 -10.50 -15.05
N THR A 51 2.48 -11.11 -14.17
CA THR A 51 2.73 -12.44 -13.62
C THR A 51 1.42 -13.23 -13.68
N PRO A 52 1.40 -14.42 -14.28
CA PRO A 52 0.20 -15.25 -14.29
C PRO A 52 -0.17 -15.68 -12.86
N PRO A 53 -1.41 -16.19 -12.65
CA PRO A 53 -1.81 -16.70 -11.34
C PRO A 53 -0.79 -17.70 -10.82
N THR A 54 -0.11 -17.34 -9.74
CA THR A 54 1.00 -18.10 -9.14
C THR A 54 0.75 -18.25 -7.66
N GLU A 55 0.72 -19.48 -7.14
CA GLU A 55 0.66 -19.71 -5.71
C GLU A 55 1.99 -19.29 -5.08
N ILE A 56 1.95 -18.34 -4.15
CA ILE A 56 3.14 -17.75 -3.52
C ILE A 56 3.33 -18.19 -2.07
N PHE A 57 2.25 -18.58 -1.42
CA PHE A 57 2.16 -19.24 -0.13
C PHE A 57 0.99 -20.20 -0.21
N ARG A 58 0.91 -21.17 0.71
CA ARG A 58 -0.17 -22.13 0.75
C ARG A 58 -1.53 -21.44 0.85
N GLY A 59 -2.39 -21.62 -0.17
CA GLY A 59 -3.70 -20.97 -0.28
C GLY A 59 -3.66 -19.49 -0.65
N VAL A 60 -2.51 -18.94 -1.06
CA VAL A 60 -2.36 -17.54 -1.48
C VAL A 60 -1.84 -17.49 -2.92
N ILE A 61 -2.68 -17.02 -3.83
CA ILE A 61 -2.37 -16.90 -5.25
C ILE A 61 -2.21 -15.41 -5.60
N TYR A 62 -1.06 -15.05 -6.11
CA TYR A 62 -0.76 -13.72 -6.63
C TYR A 62 -0.85 -13.68 -8.15
N THR A 63 -1.37 -12.58 -8.66
CA THR A 63 -1.43 -12.28 -10.09
C THR A 63 -1.07 -10.82 -10.30
N CYS A 64 -0.23 -10.52 -11.29
CA CYS A 64 0.02 -9.16 -11.74
C CYS A 64 -0.45 -9.01 -13.18
N ILE A 65 -1.39 -8.10 -13.43
CA ILE A 65 -2.03 -7.89 -14.73
C ILE A 65 -1.73 -6.48 -15.21
N GLU A 66 -1.28 -6.33 -16.44
CA GLU A 66 -1.20 -5.02 -17.09
C GLU A 66 -2.57 -4.68 -17.70
N LEU A 67 -3.12 -3.55 -17.30
CA LEU A 67 -4.43 -3.06 -17.73
C LEU A 67 -4.26 -1.84 -18.63
N SER A 68 -5.05 -1.79 -19.70
CA SER A 68 -5.00 -0.72 -20.70
C SER A 68 -6.37 -0.13 -21.05
N GLU A 69 -7.37 -0.45 -20.26
CA GLU A 69 -8.75 0.03 -20.45
C GLU A 69 -8.89 1.52 -20.10
N PRO A 70 -9.87 2.24 -20.66
CA PRO A 70 -10.06 3.67 -20.41
C PRO A 70 -10.14 4.04 -18.92
N GLU A 71 -10.83 3.22 -18.13
CA GLU A 71 -11.06 3.45 -16.70
C GLU A 71 -10.16 2.60 -15.77
N CYS A 72 -9.17 1.89 -16.33
CA CYS A 72 -8.24 1.08 -15.56
C CYS A 72 -6.91 0.91 -16.31
N ARG A 73 -5.83 1.51 -15.83
CA ARG A 73 -4.53 1.53 -16.52
C ARG A 73 -3.40 1.22 -15.57
N GLY A 74 -2.30 0.69 -16.13
CA GLY A 74 -1.11 0.31 -15.37
C GLY A 74 -1.25 -1.08 -14.76
N LEU A 75 -0.56 -1.35 -13.69
CA LEU A 75 -0.55 -2.67 -13.08
C LEU A 75 -1.67 -2.83 -12.06
N LEU A 76 -2.28 -4.00 -12.09
CA LEU A 76 -3.12 -4.56 -11.04
C LEU A 76 -2.35 -5.65 -10.33
N HIS A 77 -2.16 -5.47 -9.02
CA HIS A 77 -1.68 -6.53 -8.12
C HIS A 77 -2.88 -7.14 -7.42
N LEU A 78 -3.16 -8.39 -7.72
CA LEU A 78 -4.30 -9.13 -7.21
C LEU A 78 -3.82 -10.35 -6.42
N VAL A 79 -4.28 -10.46 -5.18
CA VAL A 79 -4.03 -11.62 -4.33
C VAL A 79 -5.37 -12.27 -4.00
N LYS A 80 -5.51 -13.54 -4.35
CA LYS A 80 -6.64 -14.38 -3.96
C LYS A 80 -6.22 -15.33 -2.84
N ILE A 81 -6.97 -15.34 -1.75
CA ILE A 81 -6.68 -16.08 -0.53
C ILE A 81 -7.83 -17.08 -0.30
N ASP A 82 -7.49 -18.35 -0.18
CA ASP A 82 -8.41 -19.37 0.30
C ASP A 82 -8.39 -19.41 1.84
N LEU A 83 -9.43 -18.88 2.45
CA LEU A 83 -9.56 -18.82 3.90
C LEU A 83 -9.76 -20.20 4.57
N ASN A 84 -9.95 -21.26 3.77
CA ASN A 84 -9.95 -22.65 4.28
C ASN A 84 -8.55 -23.27 4.31
N ALA A 85 -7.57 -22.63 3.66
CA ALA A 85 -6.21 -23.18 3.61
C ALA A 85 -5.58 -23.19 5.03
N PRO A 86 -4.88 -24.26 5.40
CA PRO A 86 -4.22 -24.33 6.70
C PRO A 86 -3.14 -23.26 6.82
N GLY A 87 -2.97 -22.72 8.03
CA GLY A 87 -1.97 -21.68 8.31
C GLY A 87 -2.39 -20.27 7.95
N ILE A 88 -3.51 -20.04 7.27
CA ILE A 88 -4.02 -18.70 6.99
C ILE A 88 -4.49 -18.04 8.29
N GLN A 89 -3.97 -16.82 8.54
CA GLN A 89 -4.40 -15.96 9.63
C GLN A 89 -4.47 -14.52 9.13
N LEU A 90 -5.46 -13.77 9.62
CA LEU A 90 -5.60 -12.35 9.35
C LEU A 90 -4.86 -11.51 10.40
N TYR A 91 -4.35 -10.40 9.95
CA TYR A 91 -3.81 -9.33 10.79
C TYR A 91 -4.56 -8.03 10.48
N MET A 92 -5.00 -7.34 11.52
CA MET A 92 -5.47 -5.95 11.45
C MET A 92 -4.66 -5.13 12.45
N THR A 93 -4.33 -3.88 12.11
CA THR A 93 -3.59 -3.00 13.02
C THR A 93 -4.38 -2.80 14.32
N ARG A 94 -3.74 -3.11 15.43
CA ARG A 94 -4.26 -2.84 16.78
C ARG A 94 -4.06 -1.39 17.15
N THR A 95 -4.84 -0.89 18.09
CA THR A 95 -4.57 0.41 18.70
C THR A 95 -3.22 0.39 19.44
N ASP A 96 -2.47 1.48 19.32
CA ASP A 96 -1.23 1.69 20.06
C ASP A 96 -1.55 2.27 21.44
N PRO A 97 -1.16 1.62 22.56
CA PRO A 97 -1.48 2.11 23.91
C PRO A 97 -0.93 3.51 24.20
N GLU A 98 0.24 3.85 23.67
CA GLU A 98 0.83 5.18 23.84
C GLU A 98 0.06 6.22 23.01
N ALA A 99 -0.34 5.89 21.77
CA ALA A 99 -1.21 6.74 20.98
C ALA A 99 -2.54 7.01 21.71
N VAL A 100 -3.15 5.97 22.30
CA VAL A 100 -4.39 6.08 23.05
C VAL A 100 -4.24 7.02 24.26
N ALA A 101 -3.12 6.96 24.97
CA ALA A 101 -2.83 7.87 26.09
C ALA A 101 -2.73 9.34 25.64
N HIS A 102 -2.46 9.61 24.37
CA HIS A 102 -2.40 10.95 23.77
C HIS A 102 -3.67 11.33 22.98
N GLY A 103 -4.73 10.52 23.04
CA GLY A 103 -6.00 10.80 22.36
C GLY A 103 -6.04 10.44 20.87
N TYR A 104 -5.16 9.54 20.45
CA TYR A 104 -5.11 8.95 19.11
C TYR A 104 -5.35 7.44 19.21
N GLN A 105 -5.40 6.73 18.07
CA GLN A 105 -5.53 5.28 18.05
C GLN A 105 -4.28 4.58 17.55
N TYR A 106 -3.54 5.21 16.65
CA TYR A 106 -2.46 4.57 15.90
C TYR A 106 -1.21 5.43 15.83
N ARG A 107 -0.09 4.78 15.52
CA ARG A 107 1.10 5.41 14.95
C ARG A 107 1.17 5.12 13.47
N LEU A 108 1.68 6.08 12.71
CA LEU A 108 1.99 5.86 11.31
C LEU A 108 3.20 4.93 11.17
N GLU A 109 3.07 3.92 10.32
CA GLU A 109 4.14 2.96 10.02
C GLU A 109 4.23 2.71 8.52
N THR A 110 5.39 2.24 8.07
CA THR A 110 5.53 1.76 6.69
C THR A 110 5.12 0.30 6.58
N ALA A 111 4.56 -0.08 5.43
CA ALA A 111 4.13 -1.45 5.18
C ALA A 111 5.26 -2.49 5.33
N PRO A 112 6.52 -2.25 4.86
CA PRO A 112 7.62 -3.17 5.11
C PRO A 112 7.92 -3.40 6.60
N ALA A 113 7.88 -2.34 7.42
CA ALA A 113 8.12 -2.47 8.86
C ALA A 113 7.06 -3.33 9.56
N VAL A 114 5.78 -3.16 9.17
CA VAL A 114 4.68 -3.97 9.71
C VAL A 114 4.79 -5.42 9.22
N LEU A 115 5.09 -5.64 7.94
CA LEU A 115 5.26 -6.98 7.38
C LEU A 115 6.35 -7.76 8.12
N GLU A 116 7.50 -7.14 8.36
CA GLU A 116 8.63 -7.76 9.06
C GLU A 116 8.29 -8.03 10.54
N ARG A 117 7.82 -7.02 11.27
CA ARG A 117 7.48 -7.13 12.70
C ARG A 117 6.43 -8.20 12.98
N GLU A 118 5.41 -8.28 12.12
CA GLU A 118 4.27 -9.19 12.29
C GLU A 118 4.45 -10.52 11.56
N HIS A 119 5.60 -10.74 10.90
CA HIS A 119 5.90 -11.95 10.11
C HIS A 119 4.79 -12.30 9.12
N LEU A 120 4.37 -11.30 8.32
CA LEU A 120 3.27 -11.45 7.36
C LEU A 120 3.77 -12.00 6.01
N ALA A 121 2.93 -12.75 5.33
CA ALA A 121 3.11 -13.15 3.94
C ALA A 121 2.89 -11.99 2.97
N LEU A 122 1.89 -11.16 3.29
CA LEU A 122 1.62 -9.91 2.59
C LEU A 122 0.97 -8.88 3.53
N VAL A 123 1.09 -7.61 3.16
CA VAL A 123 0.42 -6.50 3.84
C VAL A 123 -0.03 -5.44 2.83
N VAL A 124 -1.20 -4.84 3.08
CA VAL A 124 -1.73 -3.70 2.34
C VAL A 124 -2.22 -2.63 3.31
N ASN A 125 -2.29 -1.38 2.85
CA ASN A 125 -3.00 -0.33 3.59
C ASN A 125 -4.47 -0.68 3.77
N ALA A 126 -5.09 -0.15 4.82
CA ALA A 126 -6.45 -0.52 5.18
C ALA A 126 -7.40 0.69 5.22
N ALA A 127 -7.90 1.05 6.39
CA ALA A 127 -8.94 2.06 6.57
C ALA A 127 -8.40 3.49 6.46
N TYR A 128 -9.28 4.44 6.17
CA TYR A 128 -8.96 5.87 6.18
C TYR A 128 -8.55 6.33 7.58
N PHE A 129 -7.65 7.30 7.60
CA PHE A 129 -7.13 7.89 8.82
C PHE A 129 -6.87 9.39 8.65
N THR A 130 -6.70 10.09 9.78
CA THR A 130 -6.20 11.47 9.84
C THR A 130 -4.95 11.52 10.70
N SER A 131 -4.03 12.42 10.36
CA SER A 131 -2.82 12.68 11.15
C SER A 131 -2.66 14.19 11.32
N ASP A 132 -2.19 14.61 12.50
CA ASP A 132 -1.93 16.02 12.80
C ASP A 132 -0.66 16.54 12.12
N SER A 133 0.18 15.66 11.55
CA SER A 133 1.38 16.02 10.79
C SER A 133 1.11 16.66 9.42
N GLY A 134 -0.16 16.78 9.03
CA GLY A 134 -0.55 17.39 7.75
C GLY A 134 -0.08 16.58 6.54
N VAL A 135 0.55 17.26 5.56
CA VAL A 135 0.98 16.64 4.30
C VAL A 135 2.26 15.82 4.46
N LEU A 136 3.16 16.24 5.36
CA LEU A 136 4.43 15.55 5.63
C LEU A 136 4.22 14.58 6.80
N GLN A 137 4.00 13.32 6.47
CA GLN A 137 3.76 12.25 7.43
C GLN A 137 5.01 11.39 7.61
N TRP A 138 5.40 11.16 8.88
CA TRP A 138 6.58 10.37 9.22
C TRP A 138 6.18 9.14 10.04
N SER A 139 6.99 8.09 9.94
CA SER A 139 6.82 6.93 10.83
C SER A 139 6.94 7.36 12.29
N GLY A 140 5.97 6.93 13.10
CA GLY A 140 5.88 7.30 14.51
C GLY A 140 4.92 8.44 14.80
N ASP A 141 4.46 9.20 13.78
CA ASP A 141 3.44 10.24 13.97
C ASP A 141 2.12 9.64 14.47
N TRP A 142 1.39 10.42 15.27
CA TRP A 142 0.09 10.03 15.79
C TRP A 142 -1.01 10.11 14.73
N ALA A 143 -1.91 9.13 14.76
CA ALA A 143 -3.04 9.08 13.82
C ALA A 143 -4.35 8.67 14.49
N ARG A 144 -5.46 9.21 13.97
CA ARG A 144 -6.84 8.81 14.29
C ARG A 144 -7.42 7.99 13.15
N GLY A 145 -8.00 6.84 13.47
CA GLY A 145 -8.80 6.10 12.51
C GLY A 145 -10.08 6.87 12.18
N VAL A 146 -10.44 6.91 10.92
CA VAL A 146 -11.72 7.46 10.45
C VAL A 146 -12.78 6.37 10.38
N GLN A 147 -12.39 5.15 10.02
CA GLN A 147 -13.28 4.02 9.84
C GLN A 147 -13.10 2.97 10.93
N THR A 148 -14.14 2.16 11.14
CA THR A 148 -14.12 1.07 12.13
C THR A 148 -13.05 0.04 11.80
N ILE A 149 -12.22 -0.31 12.78
CA ILE A 149 -11.31 -1.45 12.75
C ILE A 149 -11.63 -2.36 13.92
N VAL A 150 -11.70 -3.66 13.66
CA VAL A 150 -11.74 -4.71 14.67
C VAL A 150 -10.48 -5.55 14.54
N ALA A 151 -9.68 -5.57 15.58
CA ALA A 151 -8.44 -6.35 15.65
C ALA A 151 -8.51 -7.30 16.85
N ASP A 152 -8.44 -8.59 16.60
CA ASP A 152 -8.53 -9.63 17.65
C ASP A 152 -9.76 -9.51 18.56
N GLY A 153 -10.90 -9.07 18.02
CA GLY A 153 -12.14 -8.84 18.75
C GLY A 153 -12.22 -7.52 19.50
N GLN A 154 -11.18 -6.66 19.37
CA GLN A 154 -11.18 -5.32 19.96
C GLN A 154 -11.56 -4.28 18.91
N VAL A 155 -12.59 -3.50 19.18
CA VAL A 155 -13.05 -2.41 18.31
C VAL A 155 -12.29 -1.14 18.66
N SER A 156 -11.61 -0.52 17.68
CA SER A 156 -10.85 0.71 17.88
C SER A 156 -11.77 1.92 18.11
N HIS A 157 -12.76 2.05 17.25
CA HIS A 157 -13.87 3.01 17.35
C HIS A 157 -14.98 2.56 16.37
N ILE A 158 -16.15 3.16 16.46
CA ILE A 158 -17.27 2.88 15.56
C ILE A 158 -17.54 4.11 14.71
N ASP A 159 -17.28 3.96 13.40
CA ASP A 159 -17.69 4.97 12.43
C ASP A 159 -19.15 4.72 12.01
N PRO A 160 -20.04 5.70 12.19
CA PRO A 160 -21.45 5.54 11.85
C PRO A 160 -21.72 5.50 10.34
N HIS A 161 -20.73 5.77 9.51
CA HIS A 161 -20.88 5.89 8.06
C HIS A 161 -20.17 4.80 7.27
N SER A 162 -19.35 3.96 7.91
CA SER A 162 -18.65 2.84 7.26
C SER A 162 -19.52 1.63 7.06
N TYR A 163 -19.37 0.95 5.93
CA TYR A 163 -19.64 -0.48 5.82
C TYR A 163 -18.54 -1.25 6.56
N LEU A 164 -18.82 -2.50 6.97
CA LEU A 164 -17.82 -3.31 7.66
C LEU A 164 -17.68 -4.67 6.99
N LEU A 165 -16.50 -4.94 6.42
CA LEU A 165 -16.05 -6.30 6.14
C LEU A 165 -15.54 -6.89 7.45
N TRP A 166 -16.06 -8.03 7.86
CA TRP A 166 -15.64 -8.66 9.10
C TRP A 166 -15.54 -10.17 8.97
N PHE A 167 -14.78 -10.77 9.86
CA PHE A 167 -14.49 -12.19 9.86
C PHE A 167 -14.73 -12.77 11.25
N GLU A 168 -15.35 -13.93 11.30
CA GLU A 168 -15.44 -14.72 12.51
C GLU A 168 -14.08 -15.32 12.91
N SER A 169 -14.01 -15.94 14.07
CA SER A 169 -12.77 -16.58 14.55
C SER A 169 -12.30 -17.74 13.67
N ASP A 170 -13.18 -18.35 12.90
CA ASP A 170 -12.88 -19.39 11.92
C ASP A 170 -12.60 -18.84 10.51
N LEU A 171 -12.45 -17.52 10.38
CA LEU A 171 -12.23 -16.78 9.13
C LEU A 171 -13.41 -16.74 8.17
N THR A 172 -14.63 -17.09 8.60
CA THR A 172 -15.82 -16.90 7.76
C THR A 172 -16.02 -15.40 7.47
N PRO A 173 -16.01 -14.96 6.20
CA PRO A 173 -16.09 -13.55 5.85
C PRO A 173 -17.54 -13.10 5.70
N HIS A 174 -17.82 -11.88 6.13
CA HIS A 174 -19.13 -11.22 6.04
C HIS A 174 -18.97 -9.76 5.63
N LEU A 175 -19.98 -9.20 4.94
CA LEU A 175 -20.10 -7.79 4.70
C LEU A 175 -21.36 -7.24 5.36
N GLU A 176 -21.17 -6.33 6.34
CA GLU A 176 -22.27 -5.64 7.02
C GLU A 176 -22.62 -4.34 6.29
N PHE A 177 -23.88 -4.21 5.89
CA PHE A 177 -24.41 -3.06 5.19
C PHE A 177 -25.12 -2.04 6.09
N GLU A 178 -25.50 -2.44 7.28
CA GLU A 178 -26.10 -1.50 8.23
C GLU A 178 -25.05 -0.54 8.78
N LYS A 179 -25.44 0.70 8.91
CA LYS A 179 -24.61 1.79 9.39
C LYS A 179 -25.28 2.50 10.57
N PRO A 180 -24.65 2.56 11.73
CA PRO A 180 -23.41 1.88 12.13
C PRO A 180 -23.58 0.36 12.17
N PRO A 181 -22.49 -0.40 12.15
CA PRO A 181 -22.55 -1.85 12.32
C PRO A 181 -23.25 -2.22 13.63
N LYS A 182 -24.11 -3.25 13.58
CA LYS A 182 -24.83 -3.72 14.76
C LYS A 182 -23.87 -4.16 15.88
N ALA A 183 -24.24 -3.89 17.13
CA ALA A 183 -23.48 -4.36 18.29
C ALA A 183 -23.32 -5.89 18.33
N ALA A 184 -24.29 -6.65 17.79
CA ALA A 184 -24.17 -8.10 17.66
C ALA A 184 -23.06 -8.51 16.70
N VAL A 185 -22.96 -7.84 15.55
CA VAL A 185 -21.88 -8.04 14.56
C VAL A 185 -20.51 -7.75 15.18
N LEU A 186 -20.37 -6.59 15.85
CA LEU A 186 -19.12 -6.21 16.50
C LEU A 186 -18.65 -7.19 17.59
N ARG A 187 -19.59 -7.85 18.28
CA ARG A 187 -19.25 -8.90 19.27
C ARG A 187 -18.81 -10.23 18.63
N GLN A 188 -19.25 -10.53 17.42
CA GLN A 188 -18.89 -11.74 16.68
C GLN A 188 -17.61 -11.55 15.85
N ALA A 189 -17.33 -10.30 15.42
CA ALA A 189 -16.20 -10.01 14.61
C ALA A 189 -14.89 -10.24 15.37
N ARG A 190 -14.07 -11.13 14.88
CA ARG A 190 -12.69 -11.32 15.35
C ARG A 190 -11.76 -10.34 14.66
N TRP A 191 -11.96 -10.12 13.36
CA TRP A 191 -11.30 -9.11 12.55
C TRP A 191 -12.34 -8.33 11.75
N GLY A 192 -12.08 -7.06 11.54
CA GLY A 192 -12.98 -6.22 10.75
C GLY A 192 -12.31 -4.96 10.25
N ILE A 193 -12.73 -4.54 9.06
CA ILE A 193 -12.22 -3.33 8.41
C ILE A 193 -13.37 -2.54 7.83
N GLY A 194 -13.45 -1.29 8.22
CA GLY A 194 -14.39 -0.33 7.66
C GLY A 194 -13.96 0.14 6.28
N GLY A 195 -14.94 0.36 5.43
CA GLY A 195 -14.72 0.88 4.07
C GLY A 195 -15.79 1.88 3.66
N GLY A 196 -15.45 2.73 2.69
CA GLY A 196 -16.31 3.82 2.24
C GLY A 196 -17.36 3.37 1.22
N ALA A 197 -16.95 3.12 -0.01
CA ALA A 197 -17.81 2.73 -1.11
C ALA A 197 -17.84 1.21 -1.29
N VAL A 198 -19.03 0.66 -1.52
CA VAL A 198 -19.23 -0.76 -1.89
C VAL A 198 -19.68 -0.82 -3.34
N PRO A 199 -18.74 -0.83 -4.29
CA PRO A 199 -19.07 -0.83 -5.70
C PRO A 199 -19.52 -2.21 -6.21
N LEU A 200 -19.24 -3.31 -5.50
CA LEU A 200 -19.65 -4.67 -5.85
C LEU A 200 -20.53 -5.27 -4.76
N TRP A 201 -21.72 -5.74 -5.14
CA TRP A 201 -22.69 -6.39 -4.25
C TRP A 201 -23.40 -7.56 -4.90
N LYS A 202 -23.34 -8.73 -4.29
CA LYS A 202 -23.93 -9.98 -4.81
C LYS A 202 -23.51 -10.26 -6.26
N GLY A 203 -22.25 -9.97 -6.59
CA GLY A 203 -21.68 -10.15 -7.92
C GLY A 203 -22.13 -9.13 -8.96
N LYS A 204 -22.76 -8.03 -8.55
CA LYS A 204 -23.23 -6.96 -9.45
C LYS A 204 -22.64 -5.61 -9.04
N LEU A 205 -22.37 -4.79 -10.04
CA LEU A 205 -21.98 -3.39 -9.81
C LEU A 205 -23.13 -2.62 -9.16
N ARG A 206 -22.76 -1.74 -8.24
CA ARG A 206 -23.70 -0.81 -7.57
C ARG A 206 -23.50 0.59 -8.13
N GLU A 207 -24.46 1.08 -8.89
CA GLU A 207 -24.42 2.43 -9.47
C GLU A 207 -24.25 3.54 -8.41
N ALA A 208 -24.88 3.40 -7.24
CA ALA A 208 -24.77 4.37 -6.15
C ALA A 208 -23.34 4.50 -5.57
N ALA A 209 -22.43 3.58 -5.89
CA ALA A 209 -21.03 3.61 -5.48
C ALA A 209 -20.09 3.69 -6.69
N ALA A 210 -20.65 3.82 -7.89
CA ALA A 210 -19.89 4.01 -9.13
C ALA A 210 -19.22 5.40 -9.12
N GLY A 211 -18.02 5.47 -9.64
CA GLY A 211 -17.29 6.73 -9.83
C GLY A 211 -16.26 6.54 -10.92
N HIS A 212 -16.10 7.58 -11.74
CA HIS A 212 -15.20 7.56 -12.90
C HIS A 212 -13.86 8.26 -12.63
N GLU A 213 -13.67 8.81 -11.44
CA GLU A 213 -12.41 9.40 -11.05
C GLU A 213 -11.32 8.33 -10.96
N MET A 214 -10.24 8.56 -11.68
CA MET A 214 -9.09 7.68 -11.78
C MET A 214 -8.08 8.00 -10.68
N ASP A 215 -7.73 7.00 -9.88
CA ASP A 215 -6.69 7.12 -8.86
C ASP A 215 -6.13 5.72 -8.53
N ARG A 216 -5.09 5.68 -7.73
CA ARG A 216 -4.65 4.42 -7.11
C ARG A 216 -5.74 3.94 -6.17
N ARG A 217 -6.04 2.65 -6.25
CA ARG A 217 -7.09 2.06 -5.43
C ARG A 217 -6.58 0.83 -4.70
N THR A 218 -6.93 0.75 -3.42
CA THR A 218 -6.86 -0.50 -2.66
C THR A 218 -8.27 -1.00 -2.47
N ALA A 219 -8.51 -2.25 -2.76
CA ALA A 219 -9.82 -2.88 -2.66
C ALA A 219 -9.73 -4.26 -2.01
N VAL A 220 -10.78 -4.64 -1.33
CA VAL A 220 -11.00 -6.00 -0.83
C VAL A 220 -12.33 -6.51 -1.29
N ALA A 221 -12.40 -7.81 -1.57
CA ALA A 221 -13.63 -8.48 -1.96
C ALA A 221 -13.69 -9.89 -1.40
N ILE A 222 -14.90 -10.42 -1.26
CA ILE A 222 -15.15 -11.74 -0.69
C ILE A 222 -16.13 -12.56 -1.53
N ASP A 223 -16.03 -13.88 -1.36
CA ASP A 223 -17.10 -14.81 -1.62
C ASP A 223 -17.30 -15.61 -0.32
N THR A 224 -18.34 -15.29 0.44
CA THR A 224 -18.64 -15.95 1.73
C THR A 224 -18.88 -17.43 1.54
N GLY A 225 -19.59 -17.85 0.48
CA GLY A 225 -19.94 -19.25 0.23
C GLY A 225 -18.72 -20.12 -0.04
N ARG A 226 -17.70 -19.60 -0.71
CA ARG A 226 -16.43 -20.29 -0.99
C ARG A 226 -15.34 -19.96 0.01
N ARG A 227 -15.58 -19.02 0.92
CA ARG A 227 -14.61 -18.50 1.90
C ARG A 227 -13.33 -18.01 1.20
N LEU A 228 -13.51 -17.17 0.20
CA LEU A 228 -12.42 -16.53 -0.53
C LEU A 228 -12.32 -15.05 -0.19
N LEU A 229 -11.11 -14.57 -0.09
CA LEU A 229 -10.78 -13.14 0.06
C LEU A 229 -9.90 -12.72 -1.14
N TRP A 230 -10.26 -11.62 -1.78
CA TRP A 230 -9.40 -10.92 -2.73
C TRP A 230 -8.90 -9.63 -2.13
N VAL A 231 -7.62 -9.39 -2.30
CA VAL A 231 -6.96 -8.11 -2.00
C VAL A 231 -6.39 -7.61 -3.31
N ALA A 232 -6.78 -6.41 -3.72
CA ALA A 232 -6.42 -5.85 -5.00
C ALA A 232 -5.87 -4.43 -4.83
N VAL A 233 -4.77 -4.15 -5.54
CA VAL A 233 -4.18 -2.82 -5.61
C VAL A 233 -4.00 -2.43 -7.07
N PHE A 234 -4.60 -1.31 -7.45
CA PHE A 234 -4.59 -0.76 -8.80
C PHE A 234 -3.72 0.49 -8.85
N GLU A 235 -2.85 0.59 -9.84
CA GLU A 235 -2.05 1.80 -10.04
C GLU A 235 -2.90 3.01 -10.46
N ASN A 236 -3.94 2.78 -11.25
CA ASN A 236 -4.83 3.84 -11.70
C ASN A 236 -6.17 3.26 -12.19
N ALA A 237 -7.22 3.38 -11.38
CA ALA A 237 -8.54 2.84 -11.71
C ALA A 237 -9.68 3.68 -11.15
N SER A 238 -10.82 3.67 -11.85
CA SER A 238 -12.08 4.16 -11.31
C SER A 238 -12.70 3.13 -10.35
N SER A 239 -13.59 3.57 -9.46
CA SER A 239 -14.30 2.63 -8.57
C SER A 239 -15.20 1.66 -9.34
N THR A 240 -15.73 2.10 -10.48
CA THR A 240 -16.52 1.26 -11.40
C THR A 240 -15.66 0.13 -11.97
N ALA A 241 -14.47 0.47 -12.50
CA ALA A 241 -13.55 -0.51 -13.05
C ALA A 241 -13.04 -1.50 -12.02
N VAL A 242 -12.75 -1.04 -10.78
CA VAL A 242 -12.38 -1.94 -9.66
C VAL A 242 -13.47 -2.99 -9.42
N ALA A 243 -14.74 -2.58 -9.35
CA ALA A 243 -15.85 -3.51 -9.12
C ALA A 243 -16.00 -4.51 -10.27
N GLN A 244 -15.86 -4.04 -11.52
CA GLN A 244 -15.94 -4.88 -12.70
C GLN A 244 -14.86 -5.95 -12.71
N VAL A 245 -13.61 -5.56 -12.50
CA VAL A 245 -12.48 -6.49 -12.43
C VAL A 245 -12.66 -7.51 -11.30
N LEU A 246 -13.09 -7.09 -10.11
CA LEU A 246 -13.32 -8.01 -8.99
C LEU A 246 -14.47 -8.99 -9.29
N ALA A 247 -15.55 -8.53 -9.95
CA ALA A 247 -16.63 -9.41 -10.37
C ALA A 247 -16.16 -10.46 -11.40
N GLU A 248 -15.34 -10.06 -12.38
CA GLU A 248 -14.73 -10.96 -13.36
C GLU A 248 -13.83 -12.02 -12.71
N GLN A 249 -13.17 -11.66 -11.60
CA GLN A 249 -12.40 -12.62 -10.78
C GLN A 249 -13.29 -13.53 -9.93
N GLY A 250 -14.61 -13.36 -10.00
CA GLY A 250 -15.59 -14.19 -9.30
C GLY A 250 -15.90 -13.76 -7.87
N ALA A 251 -15.46 -12.59 -7.44
CA ALA A 251 -15.86 -12.01 -6.17
C ALA A 251 -17.37 -11.70 -6.15
N LYS A 252 -17.97 -11.71 -4.96
CA LYS A 252 -19.39 -11.43 -4.77
C LYS A 252 -19.63 -10.07 -4.14
N ASP A 253 -18.89 -9.75 -3.12
CA ASP A 253 -19.04 -8.50 -2.39
C ASP A 253 -17.67 -7.84 -2.24
N GLY A 254 -17.59 -6.53 -2.45
CA GLY A 254 -16.31 -5.83 -2.39
C GLY A 254 -16.45 -4.35 -2.16
N PHE A 255 -15.47 -3.78 -1.49
CA PHE A 255 -15.43 -2.35 -1.24
C PHE A 255 -14.01 -1.77 -1.30
N LEU A 256 -13.96 -0.45 -1.41
CA LEU A 256 -12.72 0.30 -1.46
C LEU A 256 -12.21 0.62 -0.05
N LEU A 257 -10.93 0.41 0.15
CA LEU A 257 -10.14 0.89 1.28
C LEU A 257 -9.57 2.28 0.99
N ASP A 258 -8.68 2.77 1.86
CA ASP A 258 -7.94 4.01 1.60
C ASP A 258 -7.10 3.87 0.31
N GLY A 259 -7.11 4.91 -0.48
CA GLY A 259 -6.52 4.92 -1.81
C GLY A 259 -5.48 6.03 -2.00
N GLY A 260 -5.26 6.42 -3.26
CA GLY A 260 -4.36 7.50 -3.62
C GLY A 260 -2.94 7.28 -3.10
N HIS A 261 -2.42 8.25 -2.35
CA HIS A 261 -1.06 8.17 -1.80
C HIS A 261 -0.89 7.17 -0.66
N SER A 262 -1.97 6.67 -0.06
CA SER A 262 -1.91 5.64 0.98
C SER A 262 -1.79 4.22 0.41
N THR A 263 -2.08 4.06 -0.89
CA THR A 263 -2.06 2.76 -1.57
C THR A 263 -0.69 2.11 -1.48
N THR A 264 -0.64 0.94 -0.85
CA THR A 264 0.58 0.15 -0.71
C THR A 264 0.27 -1.34 -0.68
N MET A 265 1.16 -2.13 -1.25
CA MET A 265 1.19 -3.60 -1.13
C MET A 265 2.63 -4.08 -1.05
N VAL A 266 2.91 -4.90 -0.06
CA VAL A 266 4.24 -5.52 0.13
C VAL A 266 4.07 -7.02 0.29
N LEU A 267 4.84 -7.79 -0.47
CA LEU A 267 4.96 -9.24 -0.33
C LEU A 267 6.21 -9.60 0.47
N SER A 268 6.10 -10.62 1.29
CA SER A 268 7.24 -11.18 2.02
C SER A 268 8.34 -11.65 1.06
N PRO A 269 9.63 -11.51 1.44
CA PRO A 269 10.74 -12.11 0.70
C PRO A 269 10.64 -13.62 0.53
N GLN A 270 9.83 -14.31 1.33
CA GLN A 270 9.57 -15.75 1.22
C GLN A 270 8.51 -16.09 0.17
N ALA A 271 7.91 -15.09 -0.51
CA ALA A 271 6.97 -15.35 -1.59
C ALA A 271 7.65 -16.15 -2.72
N ALA A 272 7.10 -17.33 -3.01
CA ALA A 272 7.69 -18.24 -3.99
C ALA A 272 7.40 -17.77 -5.43
N HIS A 273 8.37 -17.93 -6.31
CA HIS A 273 8.23 -17.80 -7.77
C HIS A 273 7.82 -16.42 -8.30
N VAL A 274 7.77 -15.39 -7.46
CA VAL A 274 7.43 -14.02 -7.88
C VAL A 274 8.43 -13.02 -7.32
N GLN A 275 8.43 -11.81 -7.87
CA GLN A 275 9.15 -10.69 -7.30
C GLN A 275 8.51 -10.32 -5.97
N SER A 276 9.27 -10.42 -4.90
CA SER A 276 8.85 -10.05 -3.54
C SER A 276 9.25 -8.61 -3.22
N GLY A 277 8.79 -8.14 -2.09
CA GLY A 277 9.03 -6.79 -1.59
C GLY A 277 7.89 -5.85 -1.92
N SER A 278 8.19 -4.59 -2.04
CA SER A 278 7.20 -3.55 -2.28
C SER A 278 6.78 -3.51 -3.73
N LEU A 279 5.51 -3.69 -3.97
CA LEU A 279 4.90 -3.63 -5.29
C LEU A 279 4.41 -2.23 -5.63
N ILE A 280 3.86 -1.51 -4.65
CA ILE A 280 3.39 -0.13 -4.79
C ILE A 280 3.71 0.65 -3.50
N HIS A 281 4.32 1.83 -3.62
CA HIS A 281 4.47 2.89 -2.61
C HIS A 281 4.78 2.48 -1.15
N GLU A 282 5.88 1.79 -0.96
CA GLU A 282 6.32 1.26 0.33
C GLU A 282 6.72 2.29 1.40
N TRP A 283 7.14 3.45 0.98
CA TRP A 283 7.84 4.41 1.84
C TRP A 283 6.93 5.40 2.59
N ARG A 284 5.66 5.54 2.16
CA ARG A 284 4.71 6.41 2.87
C ARG A 284 4.14 5.66 4.07
N PRO A 285 4.29 6.19 5.29
CA PRO A 285 3.66 5.59 6.45
C PRO A 285 2.15 5.83 6.44
N VAL A 286 1.39 4.82 6.87
CA VAL A 286 -0.07 4.85 7.04
C VAL A 286 -0.45 4.31 8.41
N ALA A 287 -1.70 4.56 8.85
CA ALA A 287 -2.12 4.23 10.19
C ALA A 287 -2.59 2.78 10.35
N THR A 288 -3.17 2.20 9.30
CA THR A 288 -3.83 0.91 9.42
C THR A 288 -3.50 -0.01 8.27
N PHE A 289 -3.40 -1.31 8.57
CA PHE A 289 -3.02 -2.35 7.63
C PHE A 289 -3.93 -3.57 7.77
N LEU A 290 -4.19 -4.21 6.62
CA LEU A 290 -4.65 -5.59 6.51
C LEU A 290 -3.45 -6.44 6.12
N GLY A 291 -3.18 -7.49 6.89
CA GLY A 291 -2.11 -8.44 6.61
C GLY A 291 -2.59 -9.88 6.62
N ILE A 292 -1.83 -10.73 5.96
CA ILE A 292 -2.06 -12.18 5.89
C ILE A 292 -0.82 -12.91 6.38
N ARG A 293 -0.97 -13.86 7.30
CA ARG A 293 0.00 -14.92 7.56
C ARG A 293 -0.38 -16.15 6.78
N ALA A 294 0.58 -16.83 6.22
CA ALA A 294 0.38 -18.08 5.48
C ALA A 294 1.65 -18.95 5.56
N GLU A 295 1.49 -20.25 5.40
CA GLU A 295 2.61 -21.18 5.33
C GLU A 295 3.37 -21.06 4.01
N SER A 296 4.70 -21.09 4.07
CA SER A 296 5.55 -21.11 2.86
C SER A 296 5.28 -22.40 2.07
N LEU A 297 5.41 -22.31 0.75
CA LEU A 297 5.46 -23.50 -0.11
C LEU A 297 6.76 -24.26 0.19
N GLN A 298 6.65 -25.57 0.35
CA GLN A 298 7.79 -26.46 0.58
C GLN A 298 8.56 -26.70 -0.72
#